data_991d988681bb5bc5491b12fc837edc35
#
_entry.id   991d988681bb5bc5491b12fc837edc35
#
_cell.length_a   1.000
_cell.length_b   1.000
_cell.length_c   1.000
_cell.angle_alpha   90.00
_cell.angle_beta   90.00
_cell.angle_gamma   90.00
#
_symmetry.space_group_name_H-M   'P 1'
#
loop_
_entity.id
_entity.type
_entity.pdbx_description
1 polymer ?
#
loop_
_entity_poly.entity_id
_entity_poly.type
_entity_poly.pdbx_seq_one_letter_code
_entity_poly.pdbx_strand_id
1 'polypeptide(L)'
;PTRTAMRNGALWWNKAYEAAGFRNAVQVKDPTPDMDPMDIRYAWILWINRDERGFSSGGTFRDPRTGEILGSKTRMDSHRIRTIGNYFESYTPTTGTRGDDAGFDECGMMLPVPEEVLALASQAGASVPEAQRELALRRQSLLTTHELGHVMGFGHNFASSVNNRASVME
;
A
#
# COMPACT_ATOMS: atom_id res chain seq x y z
N PRO A 1 13.06 -4.95 5.55
CA PRO A 1 11.70 -4.96 6.10
C PRO A 1 10.66 -4.47 5.07
N THR A 2 10.85 -3.28 4.47
CA THR A 2 9.92 -2.68 3.50
C THR A 2 9.67 -3.57 2.28
N ARG A 3 10.73 -4.16 1.68
CA ARG A 3 10.58 -5.12 0.58
C ARG A 3 9.70 -6.31 0.96
N THR A 4 9.88 -6.83 2.18
CA THR A 4 9.06 -7.94 2.69
C THR A 4 7.60 -7.52 2.86
N ALA A 5 7.34 -6.32 3.40
CA ALA A 5 5.99 -5.78 3.53
C ALA A 5 5.31 -5.62 2.15
N MET A 6 6.00 -5.08 1.16
CA MET A 6 5.50 -4.98 -0.21
C MET A 6 5.22 -6.35 -0.84
N ARG A 7 6.13 -7.31 -0.66
CA ARG A 7 5.93 -8.70 -1.12
C ARG A 7 4.67 -9.32 -0.50
N ASN A 8 4.50 -9.17 0.81
CA ASN A 8 3.34 -9.71 1.52
C ASN A 8 2.04 -9.05 1.05
N GLY A 9 2.05 -7.73 0.83
CA GLY A 9 0.91 -7.02 0.28
C GLY A 9 0.53 -7.50 -1.12
N ALA A 10 1.51 -7.73 -1.97
CA ALA A 10 1.29 -8.28 -3.31
C ALA A 10 0.70 -9.69 -3.27
N LEU A 11 1.28 -10.57 -2.48
CA LEU A 11 0.85 -11.97 -2.36
C LEU A 11 -0.52 -12.13 -1.67
N TRP A 12 -0.98 -11.10 -0.97
CA TRP A 12 -2.31 -11.11 -0.33
C TRP A 12 -3.43 -11.39 -1.34
N TRP A 13 -3.31 -10.91 -2.57
CA TRP A 13 -4.28 -11.13 -3.62
C TRP A 13 -4.51 -12.61 -3.98
N ASN A 14 -3.55 -13.50 -3.69
CA ASN A 14 -3.75 -14.93 -3.88
C ASN A 14 -4.95 -15.45 -3.09
N LYS A 15 -5.25 -14.88 -1.90
CA LYS A 15 -6.43 -15.26 -1.12
C LYS A 15 -7.73 -14.97 -1.88
N ALA A 16 -7.81 -13.82 -2.53
CA ALA A 16 -8.98 -13.45 -3.34
C ALA A 16 -9.09 -14.32 -4.60
N TYR A 17 -7.97 -14.55 -5.27
CA TYR A 17 -7.96 -15.41 -6.46
C TYR A 17 -8.24 -16.89 -6.13
N GLU A 18 -7.75 -17.40 -5.02
CA GLU A 18 -8.04 -18.76 -4.57
C GLU A 18 -9.53 -18.94 -4.25
N ALA A 19 -10.17 -17.94 -3.63
CA ALA A 19 -11.62 -17.95 -3.42
C ALA A 19 -12.40 -17.94 -4.74
N ALA A 20 -11.82 -17.39 -5.81
CA ALA A 20 -12.36 -17.44 -7.17
C ALA A 20 -11.95 -18.68 -7.97
N GLY A 21 -11.21 -19.62 -7.38
CA GLY A 21 -10.79 -20.88 -8.01
C GLY A 21 -9.43 -20.86 -8.71
N PHE A 22 -8.68 -19.75 -8.64
CA PHE A 22 -7.36 -19.64 -9.25
C PHE A 22 -6.25 -19.86 -8.22
N ARG A 23 -5.31 -20.76 -8.48
CA ARG A 23 -4.16 -21.02 -7.59
C ARG A 23 -2.91 -20.32 -8.09
N ASN A 24 -2.14 -19.74 -7.15
CA ASN A 24 -0.88 -19.06 -7.47
C ASN A 24 -1.02 -17.99 -8.56
N ALA A 25 -2.10 -17.25 -8.57
CA ALA A 25 -2.38 -16.24 -9.59
C ALA A 25 -1.36 -15.09 -9.55
N VAL A 26 -0.89 -14.72 -8.36
CA VAL A 26 0.11 -13.67 -8.15
C VAL A 26 1.42 -14.29 -7.66
N GLN A 27 2.48 -14.06 -8.41
CA GLN A 27 3.84 -14.46 -8.07
C GLN A 27 4.74 -13.24 -7.98
N VAL A 28 5.54 -13.14 -6.93
CA VAL A 28 6.50 -12.05 -6.74
C VAL A 28 7.91 -12.60 -6.82
N LYS A 29 8.68 -12.08 -7.76
CA LYS A 29 10.10 -12.43 -7.96
C LYS A 29 10.97 -11.20 -7.73
N ASP A 30 12.18 -11.40 -7.27
CA ASP A 30 13.17 -10.34 -7.25
C ASP A 30 13.76 -10.17 -8.66
N PRO A 31 14.01 -8.93 -9.10
CA PRO A 31 14.60 -8.70 -10.42
C PRO A 31 16.04 -9.21 -10.47
N THR A 32 16.43 -9.75 -11.61
CA THR A 32 17.81 -10.03 -11.94
C THR A 32 18.46 -8.83 -12.66
N PRO A 33 19.80 -8.69 -12.67
CA PRO A 33 20.46 -7.53 -13.25
C PRO A 33 20.22 -7.31 -14.74
N ASP A 34 19.82 -8.35 -15.45
CA ASP A 34 19.49 -8.37 -16.88
C ASP A 34 18.04 -7.98 -17.18
N MET A 35 17.18 -7.85 -16.17
CA MET A 35 15.79 -7.47 -16.36
C MET A 35 15.65 -5.95 -16.52
N ASP A 36 15.02 -5.55 -17.63
CA ASP A 36 14.71 -4.13 -17.90
C ASP A 36 13.38 -3.74 -17.24
N PRO A 37 13.33 -2.68 -16.39
CA PRO A 37 12.09 -2.15 -15.85
C PRO A 37 11.11 -1.64 -16.91
N MET A 38 11.53 -1.45 -18.14
CA MET A 38 10.66 -1.09 -19.26
C MET A 38 10.09 -2.29 -20.02
N ASP A 39 10.50 -3.51 -19.68
CA ASP A 39 9.98 -4.73 -20.27
C ASP A 39 8.53 -4.96 -19.85
N ILE A 40 7.60 -4.87 -20.81
CA ILE A 40 6.15 -5.00 -20.59
C ILE A 40 5.72 -6.42 -20.17
N ARG A 41 6.57 -7.42 -20.31
CA ARG A 41 6.28 -8.80 -19.89
C ARG A 41 6.17 -8.95 -18.37
N TYR A 42 6.64 -7.96 -17.62
CA TYR A 42 6.65 -7.97 -16.16
C TYR A 42 5.84 -6.80 -15.59
N ALA A 43 5.05 -7.10 -14.57
CA ALA A 43 4.47 -6.07 -13.71
C ALA A 43 5.51 -5.66 -12.67
N TRP A 44 5.98 -4.43 -12.73
CA TRP A 44 7.03 -3.93 -11.85
C TRP A 44 6.45 -3.23 -10.62
N ILE A 45 7.03 -3.53 -9.46
CA ILE A 45 6.86 -2.74 -8.24
C ILE A 45 8.16 -1.95 -8.04
N LEU A 46 8.11 -0.67 -8.31
CA LEU A 46 9.25 0.24 -8.23
C LEU A 46 9.23 1.01 -6.92
N TRP A 47 10.34 0.99 -6.19
CA TRP A 47 10.52 1.83 -5.01
C TRP A 47 11.21 3.13 -5.42
N ILE A 48 10.60 4.28 -5.06
CA ILE A 48 11.11 5.60 -5.41
C ILE A 48 11.44 6.34 -4.12
N ASN A 49 12.71 6.72 -3.97
CA ASN A 49 13.15 7.60 -2.89
C ASN A 49 12.96 9.05 -3.29
N ARG A 50 12.22 9.80 -2.49
CA ARG A 50 12.01 11.23 -2.65
C ARG A 50 12.13 11.94 -1.31
N ASP A 51 12.67 13.16 -1.33
CA ASP A 51 12.67 14.05 -0.17
C ASP A 51 11.39 14.88 -0.13
N GLU A 52 10.87 15.22 -1.30
CA GLU A 52 9.62 15.96 -1.46
C GLU A 52 8.38 15.09 -1.24
N ARG A 53 7.24 15.76 -1.10
CA ARG A 53 5.93 15.10 -1.05
C ARG A 53 5.69 14.34 -2.37
N GLY A 54 5.28 13.10 -2.26
CA GLY A 54 4.99 12.25 -3.39
C GLY A 54 3.84 11.29 -3.09
N PHE A 55 3.44 10.53 -4.09
CA PHE A 55 2.37 9.56 -4.00
C PHE A 55 2.79 8.22 -4.62
N SER A 56 2.18 7.16 -4.14
CA SER A 56 2.24 5.84 -4.77
C SER A 56 1.15 5.75 -5.84
N SER A 57 1.39 4.99 -6.87
CA SER A 57 0.39 4.77 -7.92
C SER A 57 0.58 3.42 -8.59
N GLY A 58 -0.52 2.74 -8.83
CA GLY A 58 -0.60 1.58 -9.70
C GLY A 58 -1.35 1.92 -10.98
N GLY A 59 -0.98 1.28 -12.07
CA GLY A 59 -1.67 1.50 -13.33
C GLY A 59 -1.44 0.41 -14.35
N THR A 60 -2.40 0.28 -15.26
CA THR A 60 -2.37 -0.67 -16.36
C THR A 60 -2.47 0.02 -17.69
N PHE A 61 -1.79 -0.56 -18.66
CA PHE A 61 -2.01 -0.26 -20.07
C PHE A 61 -2.82 -1.41 -20.68
N ARG A 62 -4.00 -1.09 -21.23
CA ARG A 62 -4.95 -2.10 -21.73
C ARG A 62 -5.16 -1.94 -23.23
N ASP A 63 -5.38 -3.05 -23.90
CA ASP A 63 -5.91 -3.05 -25.26
C ASP A 63 -7.39 -2.63 -25.21
N PRO A 64 -7.77 -1.51 -25.84
CA PRO A 64 -9.15 -1.02 -25.80
C PRO A 64 -10.16 -1.94 -26.49
N ARG A 65 -9.69 -2.87 -27.35
CA ARG A 65 -10.55 -3.81 -28.10
C ARG A 65 -10.90 -5.05 -27.27
N THR A 66 -9.96 -5.52 -26.45
CA THR A 66 -10.09 -6.80 -25.74
C THR A 66 -10.18 -6.63 -24.22
N GLY A 67 -9.72 -5.49 -23.69
CA GLY A 67 -9.55 -5.28 -22.27
C GLY A 67 -8.32 -5.97 -21.67
N GLU A 68 -7.51 -6.64 -22.49
CA GLU A 68 -6.29 -7.32 -22.07
C GLU A 68 -5.29 -6.32 -21.48
N ILE A 69 -4.69 -6.67 -20.35
CA ILE A 69 -3.63 -5.88 -19.72
C ILE A 69 -2.32 -6.18 -20.43
N LEU A 70 -1.83 -5.23 -21.23
CA LEU A 70 -0.61 -5.36 -22.00
C LEU A 70 0.64 -5.04 -21.17
N GLY A 71 0.50 -4.24 -20.13
CA GLY A 71 1.59 -3.90 -19.23
C GLY A 71 1.07 -3.16 -18.00
N SER A 72 1.85 -3.22 -16.92
CA SER A 72 1.47 -2.56 -15.68
C SER A 72 2.69 -2.23 -14.83
N LYS A 73 2.58 -1.15 -14.06
CA LYS A 73 3.63 -0.71 -13.14
C LYS A 73 3.01 -0.15 -11.88
N THR A 74 3.67 -0.43 -10.77
CA THR A 74 3.38 0.20 -9.48
C THR A 74 4.59 1.01 -9.05
N ARG A 75 4.35 2.26 -8.67
CA ARG A 75 5.36 3.12 -8.04
C ARG A 75 5.00 3.27 -6.57
N MET A 76 5.93 2.88 -5.70
CA MET A 76 5.80 3.01 -4.26
C MET A 76 6.72 4.11 -3.78
N ASP A 77 6.16 5.13 -3.16
CA ASP A 77 6.91 6.31 -2.73
C ASP A 77 7.40 6.18 -1.28
N SER A 78 8.65 6.55 -1.03
CA SER A 78 9.25 6.52 0.31
C SER A 78 8.65 7.54 1.27
N HIS A 79 8.02 8.59 0.75
CA HIS A 79 7.37 9.64 1.55
C HIS A 79 6.32 9.05 2.49
N ARG A 80 5.59 8.03 2.05
CA ARG A 80 4.55 7.39 2.84
C ARG A 80 5.04 6.85 4.20
N ILE A 81 6.24 6.26 4.25
CA ILE A 81 6.81 5.78 5.52
C ILE A 81 7.06 6.95 6.47
N ARG A 82 7.54 8.09 5.97
CA ARG A 82 7.76 9.29 6.78
C ARG A 82 6.44 9.87 7.28
N THR A 83 5.44 9.98 6.39
CA THR A 83 4.10 10.46 6.75
C THR A 83 3.48 9.61 7.85
N ILE A 84 3.56 8.29 7.76
CA ILE A 84 3.05 7.39 8.80
C ILE A 84 3.78 7.60 10.12
N GLY A 85 5.10 7.82 10.08
CA GLY A 85 5.87 8.18 11.26
C GLY A 85 5.36 9.45 11.93
N ASN A 86 5.15 10.50 11.16
CA ASN A 86 4.63 11.78 11.64
C ASN A 86 3.20 11.63 12.22
N TYR A 87 2.35 10.84 11.58
CA TYR A 87 1.03 10.54 12.14
C TYR A 87 1.12 9.82 13.46
N PHE A 88 1.97 8.81 13.58
CA PHE A 88 2.16 8.11 14.83
C PHE A 88 2.58 9.07 15.95
N GLU A 89 3.54 9.94 15.69
CA GLU A 89 3.98 10.97 16.64
C GLU A 89 2.88 11.97 17.00
N SER A 90 2.05 12.35 16.03
CA SER A 90 0.95 13.30 16.24
C SER A 90 -0.20 12.73 17.08
N TYR A 91 -0.45 11.43 16.99
CA TYR A 91 -1.54 10.76 17.73
C TYR A 91 -1.09 10.06 19.01
N THR A 92 0.21 9.84 19.19
CA THR A 92 0.70 9.35 20.49
C THR A 92 0.59 10.48 21.50
N PRO A 93 0.01 10.27 22.69
CA PRO A 93 -0.11 11.30 23.69
C PRO A 93 1.27 11.62 24.29
N THR A 94 2.03 12.41 23.58
CA THR A 94 3.18 13.13 24.08
C THR A 94 2.78 14.58 24.30
N THR A 95 3.28 15.21 25.30
CA THR A 95 2.98 16.58 25.75
C THR A 95 3.40 17.66 24.72
N GLY A 96 3.00 17.53 23.45
CA GLY A 96 3.42 18.42 22.38
C GLY A 96 2.34 18.63 21.32
N THR A 97 2.15 19.88 21.01
CA THR A 97 1.27 20.52 20.04
C THR A 97 0.92 19.69 18.79
N ARG A 98 -0.39 19.56 18.58
CA ARG A 98 -1.05 19.02 17.39
C ARG A 98 -0.65 19.83 16.16
N GLY A 99 0.01 19.21 15.21
CA GLY A 99 0.23 19.82 13.90
C GLY A 99 -1.02 19.62 13.02
N ASP A 100 -1.50 20.68 12.39
CA ASP A 100 -2.72 20.73 11.58
C ASP A 100 -2.60 20.05 10.19
N ASP A 101 -1.61 19.22 9.96
CA ASP A 101 -1.42 18.50 8.70
C ASP A 101 -2.07 17.09 8.71
N ALA A 102 -3.39 17.06 8.89
CA ALA A 102 -4.18 15.90 8.49
C ALA A 102 -4.27 15.86 6.96
N GLY A 103 -3.18 15.46 6.30
CA GLY A 103 -3.13 15.36 4.86
C GLY A 103 -3.90 14.13 4.38
N PHE A 104 -4.89 14.35 3.53
CA PHE A 104 -5.42 13.33 2.66
C PHE A 104 -4.32 12.91 1.67
N ASP A 105 -4.18 11.62 1.37
CA ASP A 105 -3.40 11.24 0.21
C ASP A 105 -4.20 11.49 -1.07
N GLU A 106 -3.49 11.61 -2.20
CA GLU A 106 -4.13 11.88 -3.49
C GLU A 106 -5.04 10.75 -3.97
N CYS A 107 -4.93 9.54 -3.39
CA CYS A 107 -5.87 8.44 -3.58
C CYS A 107 -7.12 8.54 -2.71
N GLY A 108 -7.27 9.60 -1.89
CA GLY A 108 -8.42 9.79 -1.03
C GLY A 108 -8.55 8.77 0.10
N MET A 109 -7.54 7.95 0.33
CA MET A 109 -7.53 7.05 1.47
C MET A 109 -7.40 7.87 2.77
N MET A 110 -8.54 8.12 3.39
CA MET A 110 -8.55 8.50 4.81
C MET A 110 -7.84 7.39 5.57
N LEU A 111 -6.71 7.70 6.13
CA LEU A 111 -6.03 6.78 7.03
C LEU A 111 -6.91 6.63 8.28
N PRO A 112 -7.56 5.50 8.55
CA PRO A 112 -8.24 5.28 9.83
C PRO A 112 -7.16 5.05 10.88
N VAL A 113 -6.54 6.14 11.30
CA VAL A 113 -5.34 6.10 12.14
C VAL A 113 -5.66 5.92 13.63
N PRO A 114 -6.76 6.47 14.19
CA PRO A 114 -6.85 6.55 15.63
C PRO A 114 -6.86 5.20 16.35
N GLU A 115 -7.61 4.22 15.87
CA GLU A 115 -7.76 2.96 16.58
C GLU A 115 -6.54 2.04 16.48
N GLU A 116 -5.94 1.91 15.30
CA GLU A 116 -4.74 1.09 15.13
C GLU A 116 -3.52 1.70 15.85
N VAL A 117 -3.41 3.03 15.84
CA VAL A 117 -2.33 3.73 16.55
C VAL A 117 -2.53 3.62 18.06
N LEU A 118 -3.76 3.80 18.53
CA LEU A 118 -4.08 3.63 19.95
C LEU A 118 -3.89 2.20 20.41
N ALA A 119 -4.27 1.22 19.58
CA ALA A 119 -4.05 -0.19 19.87
C ALA A 119 -2.57 -0.56 19.92
N LEU A 120 -1.75 -0.05 19.01
CA LEU A 120 -0.30 -0.25 19.01
C LEU A 120 0.40 0.47 20.16
N ALA A 121 -0.02 1.69 20.49
CA ALA A 121 0.51 2.45 21.62
C ALA A 121 0.11 1.84 22.97
N SER A 122 -1.05 1.16 23.04
CA SER A 122 -1.54 0.49 24.25
C SER A 122 -1.00 -0.93 24.43
N GLN A 123 -0.35 -1.52 23.44
CA GLN A 123 0.31 -2.82 23.59
C GLN A 123 1.46 -2.70 24.60
N ALA A 124 1.18 -3.15 25.81
CA ALA A 124 2.14 -3.13 26.92
C ALA A 124 3.41 -3.88 26.53
N GLY A 125 4.52 -3.17 26.43
CA GLY A 125 5.86 -3.73 26.22
C GLY A 125 6.53 -3.38 24.88
N ALA A 126 5.83 -2.83 23.89
CA ALA A 126 6.48 -2.35 22.67
C ALA A 126 7.06 -0.94 22.91
N SER A 127 8.30 -0.73 22.51
CA SER A 127 8.86 0.62 22.47
C SER A 127 8.13 1.44 21.39
N VAL A 128 7.99 2.75 21.61
CA VAL A 128 7.37 3.66 20.61
C VAL A 128 7.99 3.51 19.22
N PRO A 129 9.33 3.42 19.05
CA PRO A 129 9.94 3.20 17.73
C PRO A 129 9.56 1.87 17.07
N GLU A 130 9.34 0.81 17.85
CA GLU A 130 8.93 -0.50 17.32
C GLU A 130 7.48 -0.48 16.85
N ALA A 131 6.58 0.10 17.63
CA ALA A 131 5.17 0.27 17.27
C ALA A 131 5.02 1.15 16.02
N GLN A 132 5.75 2.25 15.93
CA GLN A 132 5.80 3.14 14.78
C GLN A 132 6.28 2.40 13.52
N ARG A 133 7.35 1.63 13.64
CA ARG A 133 7.89 0.83 12.55
C ARG A 133 6.91 -0.25 12.09
N GLU A 134 6.26 -0.94 13.01
CA GLU A 134 5.27 -1.96 12.68
C GLU A 134 4.08 -1.36 11.95
N LEU A 135 3.55 -0.23 12.42
CA LEU A 135 2.48 0.50 11.76
C LEU A 135 2.88 0.88 10.33
N ALA A 136 4.07 1.46 10.15
CA ALA A 136 4.58 1.84 8.84
C ALA A 136 4.67 0.64 7.88
N LEU A 137 5.11 -0.52 8.35
CA LEU A 137 5.22 -1.73 7.53
C LEU A 137 3.83 -2.32 7.20
N ARG A 138 2.89 -2.31 8.14
CA ARG A 138 1.51 -2.74 7.90
C ARG A 138 0.85 -1.86 6.84
N ARG A 139 0.99 -0.54 6.98
CA ARG A 139 0.47 0.43 6.01
C ARG A 139 1.12 0.28 4.64
N GLN A 140 2.42 0.05 4.59
CA GLN A 140 3.12 -0.21 3.34
C GLN A 140 2.63 -1.48 2.65
N SER A 141 2.35 -2.53 3.41
CA SER A 141 1.75 -3.76 2.89
C SER A 141 0.36 -3.51 2.32
N LEU A 142 -0.51 -2.80 3.07
CA LEU A 142 -1.86 -2.45 2.65
C LEU A 142 -1.87 -1.59 1.39
N LEU A 143 -1.03 -0.55 1.35
CA LEU A 143 -0.88 0.30 0.18
C LEU A 143 -0.42 -0.50 -1.04
N THR A 144 0.53 -1.43 -0.87
CA THR A 144 0.97 -2.30 -1.97
C THR A 144 -0.17 -3.18 -2.47
N THR A 145 -1.01 -3.70 -1.57
CA THR A 145 -2.20 -4.47 -1.95
C THR A 145 -3.15 -3.62 -2.78
N HIS A 146 -3.40 -2.37 -2.39
CA HIS A 146 -4.24 -1.41 -3.11
C HIS A 146 -3.69 -1.12 -4.51
N GLU A 147 -2.44 -0.68 -4.60
CA GLU A 147 -1.82 -0.32 -5.88
C GLU A 147 -1.73 -1.52 -6.85
N LEU A 148 -1.52 -2.72 -6.31
CA LEU A 148 -1.61 -3.93 -7.13
C LEU A 148 -3.03 -4.22 -7.62
N GLY A 149 -4.05 -3.85 -6.88
CA GLY A 149 -5.42 -3.89 -7.36
C GLY A 149 -5.59 -3.09 -8.66
N HIS A 150 -5.02 -1.88 -8.72
CA HIS A 150 -5.00 -1.08 -9.95
C HIS A 150 -4.19 -1.75 -11.06
N VAL A 151 -3.06 -2.36 -10.73
CA VAL A 151 -2.25 -3.14 -11.70
C VAL A 151 -3.02 -4.32 -12.30
N MET A 152 -3.89 -4.94 -11.52
CA MET A 152 -4.78 -6.02 -11.98
C MET A 152 -6.07 -5.50 -12.64
N GLY A 153 -6.21 -4.18 -12.69
CA GLY A 153 -7.31 -3.55 -13.41
C GLY A 153 -8.52 -3.18 -12.58
N PHE A 154 -8.47 -3.34 -11.28
CA PHE A 154 -9.54 -2.89 -10.39
C PHE A 154 -9.54 -1.37 -10.25
N GLY A 155 -10.70 -0.76 -10.35
CA GLY A 155 -10.92 0.64 -9.95
C GLY A 155 -11.20 0.77 -8.46
N HIS A 156 -11.30 2.01 -7.97
CA HIS A 156 -11.76 2.27 -6.61
C HIS A 156 -13.19 1.77 -6.42
N ASN A 157 -13.47 1.22 -5.24
CA ASN A 157 -14.79 0.72 -4.87
C ASN A 157 -15.43 1.60 -3.80
N PHE A 158 -15.92 2.75 -4.21
CA PHE A 158 -16.54 3.73 -3.30
C PHE A 158 -17.82 3.26 -2.61
N ALA A 159 -18.40 2.14 -3.05
CA ALA A 159 -19.63 1.62 -2.50
C ALA A 159 -19.43 0.58 -1.39
N SER A 160 -18.21 0.17 -1.11
CA SER A 160 -17.95 -0.95 -0.18
C SER A 160 -18.24 -0.58 1.27
N SER A 161 -18.06 0.67 1.67
CA SER A 161 -18.36 1.20 3.01
C SER A 161 -19.84 1.11 3.39
N VAL A 162 -20.75 1.14 2.41
CA VAL A 162 -22.20 0.99 2.65
C VAL A 162 -22.55 -0.33 3.34
N ASN A 163 -21.74 -1.36 3.14
CA ASN A 163 -21.92 -2.68 3.71
C ASN A 163 -21.12 -2.91 5.01
N ASN A 164 -20.53 -1.87 5.61
CA ASN A 164 -19.58 -1.96 6.73
C ASN A 164 -18.41 -2.92 6.47
N ARG A 165 -18.05 -3.12 5.22
CA ARG A 165 -16.94 -3.96 4.78
C ARG A 165 -16.10 -3.17 3.82
N ALA A 166 -15.24 -2.31 4.34
CA ALA A 166 -14.29 -1.57 3.53
C ALA A 166 -13.45 -2.50 2.65
N SER A 167 -13.33 -2.14 1.40
CA SER A 167 -12.46 -2.83 0.45
C SER A 167 -11.05 -2.23 0.52
N VAL A 168 -10.04 -3.04 0.23
CA VAL A 168 -8.69 -2.50 0.01
C VAL A 168 -8.65 -1.51 -1.16
N MET A 169 -9.68 -1.53 -2.03
CA MET A 169 -9.84 -0.64 -3.18
C MET A 169 -10.75 0.57 -2.91
N GLU A 170 -11.10 0.85 -1.68
CA GLU A 170 -11.90 2.01 -1.29
C GLU A 170 -11.06 3.26 -1.10
#